data_ce9b5b52e7c238308fa29fc9005eb163
#
_entry.id   ce9b5b52e7c238308fa29fc9005eb163
#
_cell.length_a   1.000
_cell.length_b   1.000
_cell.length_c   1.000
_cell.angle_alpha   90.00
_cell.angle_beta   90.00
_cell.angle_gamma   90.00
#
_symmetry.space_group_name_H-M   'P 1'
#
loop_
_entity.id
_entity.type
_entity.pdbx_description
1 polymer ?
#
loop_
_entity_poly.entity_id
_entity_poly.type
_entity_poly.pdbx_seq_one_letter_code
_entity_poly.pdbx_strand_id
1 'polypeptide(L)'
;VAQEKVVSNTPAETQVINFTGPMDLTVELKSSDNFETAEMTDNSGKIYHLKRAISGSGMRLANDDGVSIHFKAGEGIVEFMKDKPISITEYKNKIIVAG
;
A
#
# COMPACT_ATOMS: atom_id res chain seq x y z
N VAL A 1 22.66 26.55 -1.59
CA VAL A 1 22.25 26.21 -1.33
C VAL A 1 21.64 25.63 -1.24
N ALA A 2 21.75 25.68 -1.35
CA ALA A 2 21.06 25.11 -1.22
C ALA A 2 20.45 24.56 -1.10
N GLN A 3 20.43 24.60 -1.20
CA GLN A 3 19.74 24.15 -1.06
C GLN A 3 19.02 23.68 -0.98
N GLU A 4 19.11 23.80 -1.30
CA GLU A 4 18.35 23.43 -1.17
C GLU A 4 17.87 22.79 -1.04
N LYS A 5 18.15 22.84 -1.21
CA LYS A 5 17.67 22.25 -0.97
C LYS A 5 17.13 21.71 -0.65
N VAL A 6 17.27 21.81 -0.82
CA VAL A 6 16.77 21.37 -0.27
C VAL A 6 16.08 20.97 -0.20
N VAL A 7 16.04 21.09 -0.56
CA VAL A 7 15.36 20.74 -0.39
C VAL A 7 14.78 20.17 -0.44
N SER A 8 14.66 20.44 -0.69
CA SER A 8 14.27 19.84 -0.65
C SER A 8 14.22 18.82 -0.78
N ASN A 9 14.71 18.91 -1.07
CA ASN A 9 14.78 17.68 -1.04
C ASN A 9 13.91 17.06 -0.26
N THR A 10 12.91 17.47 -0.27
CA THR A 10 11.94 16.84 0.50
C THR A 10 11.61 15.57 -0.18
N PRO A 11 11.92 14.48 0.42
CA PRO A 11 11.52 13.23 -0.14
C PRO A 11 10.00 13.24 -0.25
N ALA A 12 9.49 12.53 -1.20
CA ALA A 12 8.07 12.36 -1.28
C ALA A 12 7.59 11.93 0.08
N GLU A 13 6.53 12.53 0.54
CA GLU A 13 5.96 12.17 1.82
C GLU A 13 5.62 10.71 1.83
N THR A 14 5.83 10.08 2.96
CA THR A 14 5.42 8.71 3.13
C THR A 14 3.90 8.65 3.11
N GLN A 15 3.37 7.83 2.24
CA GLN A 15 1.94 7.64 2.11
C GLN A 15 1.58 6.27 2.63
N VAL A 16 0.48 6.20 3.36
CA VAL A 16 0.02 4.95 3.96
C VAL A 16 -1.43 4.74 3.60
N ILE A 17 -1.74 3.56 3.11
CA ILE A 17 -3.11 3.16 2.84
C ILE A 17 -3.39 1.91 3.64
N ASN A 18 -4.49 1.90 4.36
CA ASN A 18 -4.86 0.77 5.20
C ASN A 18 -6.08 0.09 4.61
N PHE A 19 -6.07 -1.23 4.65
CA PHE A 19 -7.17 -2.04 4.15
C PHE A 19 -7.58 -3.06 5.20
N THR A 20 -8.84 -3.45 5.16
CA THR A 20 -9.34 -4.54 5.99
C THR A 20 -9.97 -5.60 5.08
N GLY A 21 -9.95 -6.83 5.55
CA GLY A 21 -10.52 -7.95 4.82
C GLY A 21 -11.15 -8.95 5.76
N PRO A 22 -11.45 -10.14 5.25
CA PRO A 22 -12.13 -11.15 6.07
C PRO A 22 -11.23 -11.67 7.17
N MET A 23 -11.85 -12.17 8.22
CA MET A 23 -11.16 -12.82 9.34
C MET A 23 -10.16 -11.90 10.00
N ASP A 24 -10.56 -10.64 10.15
CA ASP A 24 -9.75 -9.62 10.82
C ASP A 24 -8.43 -9.35 10.11
N LEU A 25 -8.36 -9.64 8.81
CA LEU A 25 -7.18 -9.31 8.04
C LEU A 25 -7.02 -7.81 7.96
N THR A 26 -5.81 -7.34 8.20
CA THR A 26 -5.45 -5.95 7.95
C THR A 26 -4.22 -5.92 7.08
N VAL A 27 -4.18 -4.95 6.19
CA VAL A 27 -3.07 -4.75 5.28
C VAL A 27 -2.71 -3.28 5.30
N GLU A 28 -1.45 -2.99 5.53
CA GLU A 28 -0.95 -1.62 5.47
C GLU A 28 -0.01 -1.53 4.29
N LEU A 29 -0.27 -0.56 3.42
CA LEU A 29 0.57 -0.34 2.24
C LEU A 29 1.25 1.00 2.43
N LYS A 30 2.57 1.00 2.43
CA LYS A 30 3.34 2.20 2.72
C LYS A 30 4.35 2.45 1.62
N SER A 31 4.44 3.70 1.17
CA SER A 31 5.36 4.08 0.10
C SER A 31 5.87 5.48 0.32
N SER A 32 7.10 5.71 -0.10
CA SER A 32 7.70 7.03 -0.08
C SER A 32 8.10 7.48 -1.47
N ASP A 33 7.63 6.82 -2.51
CA ASP A 33 7.99 7.18 -3.88
C ASP A 33 6.75 7.13 -4.79
N ASN A 34 5.61 7.52 -4.25
CA ASN A 34 4.34 7.55 -4.98
C ASN A 34 3.95 6.17 -5.50
N PHE A 35 4.27 5.15 -4.71
CA PHE A 35 3.89 3.78 -5.01
C PHE A 35 4.54 3.21 -6.26
N GLU A 36 5.72 3.73 -6.60
CA GLU A 36 6.58 2.99 -7.52
C GLU A 36 7.07 1.73 -6.84
N THR A 37 7.38 1.84 -5.55
CA THR A 37 7.61 0.69 -4.70
C THR A 37 6.84 0.88 -3.42
N ALA A 38 6.58 -0.19 -2.70
CA ALA A 38 5.86 -0.10 -1.45
C ALA A 38 6.20 -1.28 -0.56
N GLU A 39 5.95 -1.08 0.73
CA GLU A 39 6.03 -2.15 1.71
C GLU A 39 4.61 -2.46 2.15
N MET A 40 4.25 -3.72 2.07
CA MET A 40 2.94 -4.17 2.50
C MET A 40 3.12 -5.01 3.75
N THR A 41 2.40 -4.65 4.81
CA THR A 41 2.49 -5.35 6.08
C THR A 41 1.13 -5.95 6.41
N ASP A 42 1.09 -7.23 6.72
CA ASP A 42 -0.15 -7.88 7.08
C ASP A 42 -0.33 -7.88 8.61
N ASN A 43 -1.43 -8.44 9.07
CA ASN A 43 -1.73 -8.40 10.50
C ASN A 43 -0.86 -9.35 11.32
N SER A 44 -0.02 -10.14 10.69
CA SER A 44 0.96 -10.93 11.43
C SER A 44 2.28 -10.19 11.58
N GLY A 45 2.39 -9.02 10.96
CA GLY A 45 3.62 -8.24 11.00
C GLY A 45 4.60 -8.57 9.91
N LYS A 46 4.23 -9.45 8.99
CA LYS A 46 5.13 -9.78 7.90
C LYS A 46 5.14 -8.65 6.88
N ILE A 47 6.31 -8.31 6.38
CA ILE A 47 6.49 -7.23 5.44
C ILE A 47 6.84 -7.80 4.08
N TYR A 48 6.14 -7.30 3.05
CA TYR A 48 6.36 -7.70 1.67
C TYR A 48 6.81 -6.48 0.88
N HIS A 49 7.86 -6.62 0.10
CA HIS A 49 8.34 -5.53 -0.74
C HIS A 49 7.76 -5.72 -2.13
N LEU A 50 7.07 -4.70 -2.62
CA LEU A 50 6.36 -4.77 -3.89
C LEU A 50 6.79 -3.64 -4.80
N LYS A 51 6.58 -3.82 -6.11
CA LYS A 51 6.86 -2.81 -7.11
C LYS A 51 5.63 -2.60 -7.97
N ARG A 52 5.51 -1.39 -8.52
CA ARG A 52 4.41 -1.08 -9.42
C ARG A 52 4.38 -2.07 -10.57
N ALA A 53 3.20 -2.54 -10.88
CA ALA A 53 2.99 -3.48 -11.96
C ALA A 53 1.92 -2.94 -12.90
N ILE A 54 1.85 -3.51 -14.08
CA ILE A 54 0.89 -3.06 -15.07
C ILE A 54 -0.52 -3.43 -14.63
N SER A 55 -1.44 -2.50 -14.79
CA SER A 55 -2.84 -2.79 -14.54
C SER A 55 -3.67 -1.97 -15.52
N GLY A 56 -4.86 -2.45 -15.83
CA GLY A 56 -5.75 -1.74 -16.73
C GLY A 56 -6.35 -0.53 -16.07
N SER A 57 -6.63 -0.60 -14.79
CA SER A 57 -7.13 0.55 -14.05
C SER A 57 -6.76 0.33 -12.60
N GLY A 58 -6.78 1.42 -11.82
CA GLY A 58 -6.35 1.35 -10.45
C GLY A 58 -4.86 1.20 -10.34
N MET A 59 -4.40 0.74 -9.19
CA MET A 59 -2.98 0.58 -8.93
C MET A 59 -2.69 -0.85 -8.55
N ARG A 60 -1.65 -1.40 -9.17
CA ARG A 60 -1.24 -2.77 -8.87
C ARG A 60 0.23 -2.78 -8.49
N LEU A 61 0.54 -3.53 -7.44
CA LEU A 61 1.91 -3.71 -6.99
C LEU A 61 2.12 -5.19 -6.77
N ALA A 62 3.31 -5.66 -7.09
CA ALA A 62 3.56 -7.10 -7.04
C ALA A 62 5.04 -7.37 -6.82
N ASN A 63 5.36 -8.62 -6.45
CA ASN A 63 6.74 -9.06 -6.38
C ASN A 63 6.86 -10.40 -7.10
N ASP A 64 8.07 -10.95 -7.10
CA ASP A 64 8.34 -12.17 -7.83
C ASP A 64 7.90 -13.42 -7.07
N ASP A 65 7.44 -13.26 -5.86
CA ASP A 65 7.01 -14.40 -5.04
C ASP A 65 5.52 -14.67 -5.14
N GLY A 66 4.85 -13.99 -6.06
CA GLY A 66 3.42 -14.19 -6.23
C GLY A 66 2.56 -13.34 -5.32
N VAL A 67 3.14 -12.40 -4.61
CA VAL A 67 2.39 -11.49 -3.74
C VAL A 67 2.01 -10.28 -4.56
N SER A 68 0.76 -9.86 -4.43
CA SER A 68 0.31 -8.68 -5.17
C SER A 68 -0.84 -8.03 -4.45
N ILE A 69 -1.05 -6.74 -4.76
CA ILE A 69 -2.20 -6.01 -4.32
C ILE A 69 -2.66 -5.13 -5.48
N HIS A 70 -3.95 -5.08 -5.70
CA HIS A 70 -4.53 -4.28 -6.77
C HIS A 70 -5.74 -3.57 -6.17
N PHE A 71 -5.75 -2.24 -6.24
CA PHE A 71 -6.83 -1.49 -5.60
C PHE A 71 -7.25 -0.32 -6.47
N LYS A 72 -8.51 0.05 -6.32
CA LYS A 72 -9.09 1.17 -7.04
C LYS A 72 -10.31 1.63 -6.27
N ALA A 73 -10.43 2.94 -6.08
CA ALA A 73 -11.64 3.56 -5.51
C ALA A 73 -12.02 2.96 -4.16
N GLY A 74 -11.05 2.67 -3.33
CA GLY A 74 -11.32 2.20 -1.98
C GLY A 74 -11.51 0.71 -1.85
N GLU A 75 -11.45 -0.03 -2.95
CA GLU A 75 -11.60 -1.48 -2.92
C GLU A 75 -10.39 -2.13 -3.55
N GLY A 76 -10.07 -3.32 -3.11
CA GLY A 76 -8.92 -3.99 -3.66
C GLY A 76 -8.96 -5.48 -3.48
N ILE A 77 -7.92 -6.09 -4.04
CA ILE A 77 -7.72 -7.53 -3.93
C ILE A 77 -6.24 -7.72 -3.60
N VAL A 78 -5.97 -8.52 -2.58
CA VAL A 78 -4.61 -8.86 -2.21
C VAL A 78 -4.41 -10.35 -2.41
N GLU A 79 -3.23 -10.72 -2.88
CA GLU A 79 -2.83 -12.12 -2.97
C GLU A 79 -1.53 -12.27 -2.21
N PHE A 80 -1.55 -13.08 -1.17
CA PHE A 80 -0.31 -13.44 -0.48
C PHE A 80 0.30 -14.68 -1.13
N MET A 81 -0.52 -15.39 -1.87
CA MET A 81 -0.09 -16.53 -2.66
C MET A 81 -0.77 -16.40 -4.00
N LYS A 82 -0.06 -16.81 -5.04
CA LYS A 82 -0.61 -16.72 -6.39
C LYS A 82 -1.93 -17.48 -6.47
N ASP A 83 -2.90 -16.86 -7.13
CA ASP A 83 -4.22 -17.45 -7.37
C ASP A 83 -5.05 -17.64 -6.12
N LYS A 84 -4.71 -16.89 -5.05
CA LYS A 84 -5.50 -16.89 -3.82
C LYS A 84 -5.95 -15.47 -3.51
N PRO A 85 -6.87 -14.92 -4.30
CA PRO A 85 -7.28 -13.51 -4.09
C PRO A 85 -8.16 -13.36 -2.86
N ILE A 86 -7.95 -12.26 -2.18
CA ILE A 86 -8.73 -11.90 -1.00
C ILE A 86 -9.23 -10.48 -1.23
N SER A 87 -10.53 -10.29 -1.10
CA SER A 87 -11.13 -8.96 -1.25
C SER A 87 -10.87 -8.13 -0.01
N ILE A 88 -10.43 -6.91 -0.21
CA ILE A 88 -10.15 -6.00 0.89
C ILE A 88 -10.76 -4.64 0.57
N THR A 89 -10.95 -3.84 1.60
CA THR A 89 -11.55 -2.53 1.48
C THR A 89 -10.66 -1.52 2.18
N GLU A 90 -10.46 -0.40 1.55
CA GLU A 90 -9.67 0.67 2.15
C GLU A 90 -10.37 1.18 3.38
N TYR A 91 -9.58 1.44 4.40
CA TYR A 91 -10.09 1.86 5.69
C TYR A 91 -9.32 3.11 6.07
N LYS A 92 -10.03 4.20 6.18
CA LYS A 92 -9.39 5.44 6.57
C LYS A 92 -9.54 5.62 8.05
N ASN A 93 -8.40 5.65 8.69
CA ASN A 93 -8.38 5.88 10.11
C ASN A 93 -8.66 7.34 10.34
N LYS A 94 -9.90 7.68 10.48
CA LYS A 94 -10.26 9.03 10.79
C LYS A 94 -9.99 9.28 12.22
N ILE A 95 -8.97 10.00 12.44
CA ILE A 95 -8.73 10.47 13.76
C ILE A 95 -9.70 11.57 13.99
N ILE A 96 -10.65 11.29 14.78
CA ILE A 96 -11.51 12.33 15.21
C ILE A 96 -10.80 13.02 16.31
N VAL A 97 -10.28 14.12 15.98
CA VAL A 97 -9.70 14.94 16.99
C VAL A 97 -10.85 15.47 17.76
N ALA A 98 -11.04 14.92 18.86
CA ALA A 98 -12.07 15.41 19.71
C ALA A 98 -11.71 16.80 20.10
N GLY A 99 -12.42 17.59 19.68
CA GLY A 99 -12.32 18.98 20.08
C GLY A 99 -11.16 19.47 19.87
#